data_9c7ff8496e24ae864695a6959821ed22
#
_entry.id   9c7ff8496e24ae864695a6959821ed22
#
_cell.length_a   1.000
_cell.length_b   1.000
_cell.length_c   1.000
_cell.angle_alpha   90.00
_cell.angle_beta   90.00
_cell.angle_gamma   90.00
#
_symmetry.space_group_name_H-M   'P 1'
#
loop_
_entity.id
_entity.type
_entity.pdbx_description
1 polymer ?
#
loop_
_entity_poly.entity_id
_entity_poly.type
_entity_poly.pdbx_seq_one_letter_code
_entity_poly.pdbx_strand_id
1 'polypeptide(L)'
;PDITKCVIVKSPVRINGSTIGAAKNIAVQTGGSLTIQGNGSLLVKDFIRNQTGSANNFVVESDANLLQVNNVSNTGAITVKRDAHKMRYLEYTYWASPVSGQTFKSFSPTTPDARFYQYNESNDLFESIQNPSTNVFGNNKSGTFESAAKGYAIRYYGTSNLFTGTFKGVPNNGDITFPLKFKSGATGQGYGYNMVGNPYPSNIDFYKLHAANSTLIYNTAYFWTNINPNGAMQGSNYPNGALINNYAVLNGTGGVGATSSSAVNGSQTPNQFIKVGQGFIVKAKAAGDLQFTNGDGTNGIRTSNNSGHFFNNRGTTVDRFWLELKTP
;
A
#
# COMPACT_ATOMS: atom_id res chain seq x y z
N PRO A 1 0.35 -18.47 -21.85
CA PRO A 1 -0.52 -17.65 -22.70
C PRO A 1 0.06 -16.24 -22.84
N ASP A 2 -0.43 -15.50 -23.80
CA ASP A 2 -0.09 -14.10 -24.04
C ASP A 2 -1.32 -13.19 -23.82
N ILE A 3 -1.16 -11.87 -23.95
CA ILE A 3 -2.18 -10.85 -23.70
C ILE A 3 -3.38 -10.90 -24.67
N THR A 4 -3.34 -11.76 -25.71
CA THR A 4 -4.44 -11.94 -26.66
C THR A 4 -5.34 -13.15 -26.31
N LYS A 5 -4.92 -13.99 -25.39
CA LYS A 5 -5.59 -15.27 -25.04
C LYS A 5 -6.47 -15.14 -23.81
N CYS A 6 -7.70 -15.62 -23.91
CA CYS A 6 -8.56 -15.85 -22.75
C CYS A 6 -8.10 -17.10 -21.98
N VAL A 7 -8.00 -17.00 -20.66
CA VAL A 7 -7.52 -18.08 -19.81
C VAL A 7 -8.63 -18.53 -18.86
N ILE A 8 -8.89 -19.83 -18.82
CA ILE A 8 -9.78 -20.47 -17.85
C ILE A 8 -8.92 -21.38 -16.98
N VAL A 9 -8.94 -21.14 -15.67
CA VAL A 9 -8.21 -21.93 -14.67
C VAL A 9 -9.17 -22.92 -14.02
N LYS A 10 -8.98 -24.21 -14.26
CA LYS A 10 -9.80 -25.32 -13.73
C LYS A 10 -9.04 -26.27 -12.80
N SER A 11 -7.75 -26.06 -12.64
CA SER A 11 -6.86 -26.79 -11.73
C SER A 11 -5.89 -25.80 -11.07
N PRO A 12 -5.14 -26.20 -10.03
CA PRO A 12 -4.17 -25.30 -9.39
C PRO A 12 -3.07 -24.84 -10.34
N VAL A 13 -2.92 -23.50 -10.44
CA VAL A 13 -1.88 -22.82 -11.24
C VAL A 13 -1.09 -21.89 -10.36
N ARG A 14 0.22 -21.86 -10.57
CA ARG A 14 1.14 -20.92 -9.87
C ARG A 14 1.94 -20.12 -10.90
N ILE A 15 2.03 -18.83 -10.69
CA ILE A 15 2.99 -17.95 -11.37
C ILE A 15 4.15 -17.75 -10.39
N ASN A 16 5.29 -18.34 -10.70
CA ASN A 16 6.46 -18.33 -9.82
C ASN A 16 7.13 -16.95 -9.80
N GLY A 17 7.97 -16.72 -8.78
CA GLY A 17 8.75 -15.50 -8.67
C GLY A 17 9.59 -15.23 -9.91
N SER A 18 9.74 -13.96 -10.26
CA SER A 18 10.44 -13.47 -11.47
C SER A 18 9.79 -13.87 -12.81
N THR A 19 8.61 -14.49 -12.79
CA THR A 19 7.83 -14.82 -13.99
C THR A 19 6.74 -13.79 -14.22
N ILE A 20 6.56 -13.39 -15.47
CA ILE A 20 5.45 -12.53 -15.91
C ILE A 20 4.48 -13.41 -16.71
N GLY A 21 3.32 -13.71 -16.13
CA GLY A 21 2.20 -14.28 -16.86
C GLY A 21 1.43 -13.20 -17.60
N ALA A 22 0.80 -13.54 -18.73
CA ALA A 22 -0.04 -12.61 -19.46
C ALA A 22 -1.32 -13.29 -19.97
N ALA A 23 -2.42 -12.56 -19.99
CA ALA A 23 -3.70 -13.02 -20.53
C ALA A 23 -4.56 -11.85 -21.03
N LYS A 24 -5.47 -12.12 -21.99
CA LYS A 24 -6.50 -11.15 -22.34
C LYS A 24 -7.48 -10.96 -21.18
N ASN A 25 -8.00 -12.06 -20.66
CA ASN A 25 -8.81 -12.10 -19.44
C ASN A 25 -8.59 -13.43 -18.72
N ILE A 26 -8.99 -13.47 -17.44
CA ILE A 26 -8.85 -14.68 -16.62
C ILE A 26 -10.16 -14.97 -15.91
N ALA A 27 -10.56 -16.25 -15.98
CA ALA A 27 -11.63 -16.81 -15.17
C ALA A 27 -11.11 -17.99 -14.36
N VAL A 28 -11.17 -17.91 -13.03
CA VAL A 28 -10.90 -19.06 -12.15
C VAL A 28 -12.22 -19.72 -11.82
N GLN A 29 -12.39 -20.98 -12.25
CA GLN A 29 -13.62 -21.74 -12.09
C GLN A 29 -13.49 -22.76 -10.95
N THR A 30 -14.62 -23.35 -10.56
CA THR A 30 -14.67 -24.40 -9.54
C THR A 30 -13.66 -25.50 -9.83
N GLY A 31 -12.89 -25.90 -8.82
CA GLY A 31 -11.78 -26.85 -8.94
C GLY A 31 -10.42 -26.19 -9.27
N GLY A 32 -10.43 -24.96 -9.79
CA GLY A 32 -9.22 -24.19 -10.10
C GLY A 32 -8.76 -23.31 -8.93
N SER A 33 -7.48 -23.00 -8.93
CA SER A 33 -6.91 -21.92 -8.13
C SER A 33 -5.73 -21.27 -8.86
N LEU A 34 -5.51 -19.98 -8.59
CA LEU A 34 -4.41 -19.21 -9.16
C LEU A 34 -3.65 -18.51 -8.04
N THR A 35 -2.35 -18.76 -7.97
CA THR A 35 -1.46 -18.07 -7.01
C THR A 35 -0.36 -17.35 -7.76
N ILE A 36 -0.25 -16.04 -7.56
CA ILE A 36 0.90 -15.25 -8.01
C ILE A 36 1.86 -15.18 -6.81
N GLN A 37 3.00 -15.83 -6.92
CA GLN A 37 4.00 -15.89 -5.86
C GLN A 37 4.82 -14.60 -5.78
N GLY A 38 5.43 -14.34 -4.65
CA GLY A 38 6.27 -13.15 -4.45
C GLY A 38 7.30 -12.97 -5.56
N ASN A 39 7.44 -11.76 -6.07
CA ASN A 39 8.19 -11.33 -7.25
C ASN A 39 7.63 -11.84 -8.60
N GLY A 40 6.55 -12.61 -8.61
CA GLY A 40 5.80 -12.93 -9.82
C GLY A 40 4.84 -11.80 -10.19
N SER A 41 4.49 -11.75 -11.46
CA SER A 41 3.55 -10.76 -11.97
C SER A 41 2.57 -11.39 -12.96
N LEU A 42 1.36 -10.88 -12.98
CA LEU A 42 0.34 -11.25 -13.96
C LEU A 42 -0.20 -9.99 -14.61
N LEU A 43 -0.09 -9.90 -15.91
CA LEU A 43 -0.66 -8.84 -16.73
C LEU A 43 -1.94 -9.34 -17.41
N VAL A 44 -3.05 -8.67 -17.13
CA VAL A 44 -4.36 -8.98 -17.72
C VAL A 44 -4.83 -7.78 -18.53
N LYS A 45 -5.20 -7.99 -19.78
CA LYS A 45 -5.66 -6.89 -20.63
C LYS A 45 -7.00 -6.35 -20.17
N ASP A 46 -7.96 -7.23 -19.93
CA ASP A 46 -9.34 -6.86 -19.63
C ASP A 46 -9.71 -7.26 -18.18
N PHE A 47 -10.68 -8.14 -18.00
CA PHE A 47 -11.25 -8.46 -16.70
C PHE A 47 -10.66 -9.71 -16.03
N ILE A 48 -10.88 -9.76 -14.73
CA ILE A 48 -10.62 -10.91 -13.87
C ILE A 48 -11.94 -11.37 -13.27
N ARG A 49 -12.19 -12.68 -13.28
CA ARG A 49 -13.34 -13.31 -12.66
C ARG A 49 -12.92 -14.46 -11.77
N ASN A 50 -13.22 -14.38 -10.49
CA ASN A 50 -13.11 -15.52 -9.57
C ASN A 50 -14.52 -16.10 -9.35
N GLN A 51 -14.80 -17.22 -9.98
CA GLN A 51 -16.10 -17.91 -9.96
C GLN A 51 -16.14 -19.08 -8.97
N THR A 52 -15.09 -19.25 -8.16
CA THR A 52 -14.98 -20.37 -7.22
C THR A 52 -15.78 -20.18 -5.93
N GLY A 53 -16.32 -18.99 -5.68
CA GLY A 53 -16.97 -18.63 -4.42
C GLY A 53 -16.01 -18.38 -3.24
N SER A 54 -14.70 -18.59 -3.41
CA SER A 54 -13.69 -18.38 -2.37
C SER A 54 -12.59 -17.46 -2.82
N ALA A 55 -12.33 -16.41 -2.04
CA ALA A 55 -11.21 -15.49 -2.28
C ALA A 55 -9.85 -16.20 -2.21
N ASN A 56 -9.75 -17.31 -1.48
CA ASN A 56 -8.50 -18.05 -1.32
C ASN A 56 -8.10 -18.84 -2.57
N ASN A 57 -8.98 -18.96 -3.54
CA ASN A 57 -8.67 -19.63 -4.79
C ASN A 57 -8.04 -18.70 -5.85
N PHE A 58 -7.93 -17.39 -5.54
CA PHE A 58 -7.10 -16.49 -6.32
C PHE A 58 -6.28 -15.63 -5.36
N VAL A 59 -4.99 -15.93 -5.26
CA VAL A 59 -4.09 -15.29 -4.28
C VAL A 59 -2.99 -14.51 -4.99
N VAL A 60 -2.83 -13.26 -4.58
CA VAL A 60 -1.67 -12.41 -4.89
C VAL A 60 -0.83 -12.33 -3.62
N GLU A 61 0.30 -13.01 -3.60
CA GLU A 61 1.18 -13.06 -2.43
C GLU A 61 1.93 -11.72 -2.24
N SER A 62 2.54 -11.54 -1.07
CA SER A 62 3.38 -10.37 -0.81
C SER A 62 4.49 -10.25 -1.87
N ASP A 63 4.74 -9.03 -2.34
CA ASP A 63 5.65 -8.70 -3.44
C ASP A 63 5.26 -9.27 -4.82
N ALA A 64 4.07 -9.85 -4.96
CA ALA A 64 3.49 -10.16 -6.26
C ALA A 64 2.70 -8.97 -6.82
N ASN A 65 2.53 -8.94 -8.13
CA ASN A 65 1.83 -7.87 -8.82
C ASN A 65 0.76 -8.42 -9.77
N LEU A 66 -0.46 -7.94 -9.62
CA LEU A 66 -1.57 -8.18 -10.55
C LEU A 66 -1.88 -6.87 -11.26
N LEU A 67 -1.51 -6.77 -12.53
CA LEU A 67 -1.70 -5.58 -13.37
C LEU A 67 -2.87 -5.79 -14.32
N GLN A 68 -3.60 -4.71 -14.59
CA GLN A 68 -4.62 -4.69 -15.66
C GLN A 68 -4.42 -3.46 -16.55
N VAL A 69 -4.77 -3.61 -17.83
CA VAL A 69 -4.56 -2.57 -18.85
C VAL A 69 -5.81 -1.72 -19.03
N ASN A 70 -6.95 -2.37 -19.30
CA ASN A 70 -8.20 -1.69 -19.62
C ASN A 70 -9.07 -1.44 -18.36
N ASN A 71 -9.86 -0.37 -18.41
CA ASN A 71 -10.80 0.01 -17.35
C ASN A 71 -12.06 -0.87 -17.40
N VAL A 72 -11.92 -2.14 -17.06
CA VAL A 72 -13.00 -3.13 -17.10
C VAL A 72 -13.25 -3.67 -15.68
N SER A 73 -14.51 -3.81 -15.31
CA SER A 73 -14.89 -4.29 -13.98
C SER A 73 -14.51 -5.76 -13.76
N ASN A 74 -13.99 -6.04 -12.59
CA ASN A 74 -13.70 -7.39 -12.10
C ASN A 74 -14.90 -7.96 -11.34
N THR A 75 -14.95 -9.30 -11.21
CA THR A 75 -15.97 -9.99 -10.41
C THR A 75 -15.38 -11.13 -9.59
N GLY A 76 -15.94 -11.33 -8.39
CA GLY A 76 -15.47 -12.35 -7.45
C GLY A 76 -14.29 -11.87 -6.62
N ALA A 77 -14.32 -12.21 -5.33
CA ALA A 77 -13.30 -11.82 -4.39
C ALA A 77 -11.99 -12.59 -4.61
N ILE A 78 -10.87 -11.90 -4.43
CA ILE A 78 -9.52 -12.48 -4.38
C ILE A 78 -8.86 -12.19 -3.04
N THR A 79 -7.75 -12.85 -2.76
CA THR A 79 -6.89 -12.54 -1.60
C THR A 79 -5.64 -11.83 -2.10
N VAL A 80 -5.37 -10.65 -1.54
CA VAL A 80 -4.13 -9.90 -1.78
C VAL A 80 -3.39 -9.78 -0.45
N LYS A 81 -2.14 -10.22 -0.42
CA LYS A 81 -1.31 -10.19 0.78
C LYS A 81 -0.20 -9.16 0.66
N ARG A 82 0.13 -8.55 1.78
CA ARG A 82 1.27 -7.65 1.87
C ARG A 82 1.93 -7.79 3.25
N ASP A 83 3.19 -8.18 3.26
CA ASP A 83 4.02 -8.15 4.46
C ASP A 83 4.44 -6.72 4.75
N ALA A 84 4.10 -6.23 5.93
CA ALA A 84 4.63 -4.96 6.41
C ALA A 84 6.11 -5.12 6.79
N HIS A 85 6.81 -3.99 6.93
CA HIS A 85 8.11 -3.99 7.61
C HIS A 85 7.96 -4.56 9.03
N LYS A 86 9.08 -4.92 9.67
CA LYS A 86 9.05 -5.41 11.06
C LYS A 86 8.26 -4.44 11.94
N MET A 87 7.17 -4.94 12.53
CA MET A 87 6.29 -4.17 13.39
C MET A 87 6.42 -4.63 14.83
N ARG A 88 6.49 -3.68 15.74
CA ARG A 88 6.40 -3.93 17.16
C ARG A 88 4.98 -3.70 17.64
N TYR A 89 4.66 -4.28 18.79
CA TYR A 89 3.41 -4.01 19.46
C TYR A 89 3.17 -2.51 19.64
N LEU A 90 1.99 -2.04 19.24
CA LEU A 90 1.51 -0.66 19.26
C LEU A 90 2.12 0.30 18.22
N GLU A 91 2.92 -0.16 17.29
CA GLU A 91 3.35 0.65 16.15
C GLU A 91 2.22 0.87 15.13
N TYR A 92 2.32 1.97 14.38
CA TYR A 92 1.37 2.28 13.31
C TYR A 92 1.96 1.95 11.96
N THR A 93 1.10 1.60 11.02
CA THR A 93 1.42 1.51 9.60
C THR A 93 0.28 2.11 8.80
N TYR A 94 0.61 2.75 7.68
CA TYR A 94 -0.37 3.34 6.79
C TYR A 94 -0.77 2.35 5.71
N TRP A 95 -2.07 2.10 5.62
CA TRP A 95 -2.65 1.10 4.75
C TRP A 95 -3.71 1.70 3.83
N ALA A 96 -3.81 1.16 2.61
CA ALA A 96 -4.93 1.37 1.70
C ALA A 96 -5.35 0.03 1.11
N SER A 97 -6.61 -0.14 0.75
CA SER A 97 -7.09 -1.43 0.25
C SER A 97 -6.95 -1.55 -1.27
N PRO A 98 -6.29 -2.60 -1.77
CA PRO A 98 -6.25 -2.92 -3.20
C PRO A 98 -7.51 -3.64 -3.71
N VAL A 99 -8.48 -3.86 -2.82
CA VAL A 99 -9.73 -4.55 -3.13
C VAL A 99 -10.91 -3.80 -2.51
N SER A 100 -12.09 -3.94 -3.09
CA SER A 100 -13.33 -3.40 -2.52
C SER A 100 -13.93 -4.34 -1.48
N GLY A 101 -14.65 -3.75 -0.51
CA GLY A 101 -15.40 -4.50 0.51
C GLY A 101 -14.57 -5.01 1.71
N GLN A 102 -13.29 -4.67 1.81
CA GLN A 102 -12.46 -5.04 2.95
C GLN A 102 -12.88 -4.29 4.21
N THR A 103 -13.16 -5.00 5.30
CA THR A 103 -13.43 -4.39 6.61
C THR A 103 -12.15 -4.25 7.43
N PHE A 104 -12.09 -3.22 8.30
CA PHE A 104 -10.93 -3.01 9.17
C PHE A 104 -10.68 -4.17 10.12
N LYS A 105 -11.74 -4.71 10.72
CA LYS A 105 -11.62 -5.81 11.69
C LYS A 105 -11.21 -7.12 11.05
N SER A 106 -11.64 -7.42 9.84
CA SER A 106 -11.16 -8.62 9.14
C SER A 106 -9.72 -8.47 8.63
N PHE A 107 -9.28 -7.23 8.38
CA PHE A 107 -7.90 -6.93 8.02
C PHE A 107 -6.95 -7.01 9.23
N SER A 108 -7.32 -6.44 10.37
CA SER A 108 -6.53 -6.44 11.60
C SER A 108 -7.39 -6.79 12.82
N PRO A 109 -7.70 -8.07 13.04
CA PRO A 109 -8.67 -8.51 14.03
C PRO A 109 -8.25 -8.23 15.47
N THR A 110 -6.96 -8.16 15.75
CA THR A 110 -6.41 -7.88 17.10
C THR A 110 -6.41 -6.40 17.44
N THR A 111 -6.51 -5.51 16.45
CA THR A 111 -6.54 -4.06 16.69
C THR A 111 -7.87 -3.67 17.33
N PRO A 112 -7.87 -2.98 18.49
CA PRO A 112 -9.09 -2.41 19.07
C PRO A 112 -9.74 -1.40 18.13
N ASP A 113 -11.08 -1.31 18.15
CA ASP A 113 -11.84 -0.48 17.22
C ASP A 113 -11.45 1.00 17.26
N ALA A 114 -11.13 1.54 18.44
CA ALA A 114 -10.65 2.91 18.61
C ALA A 114 -9.22 3.15 18.10
N ARG A 115 -8.56 2.17 17.51
CA ARG A 115 -7.15 2.25 17.04
C ARG A 115 -6.99 2.13 15.54
N PHE A 116 -8.06 2.33 14.80
CA PHE A 116 -8.09 2.62 13.38
C PHE A 116 -8.26 4.12 13.20
N TYR A 117 -7.42 4.76 12.42
CA TYR A 117 -7.42 6.21 12.28
C TYR A 117 -7.51 6.62 10.81
N GLN A 118 -8.25 7.69 10.57
CA GLN A 118 -8.18 8.46 9.34
C GLN A 118 -7.46 9.78 9.60
N TYR A 119 -6.87 10.33 8.57
CA TYR A 119 -6.35 11.69 8.61
C TYR A 119 -7.46 12.66 8.21
N ASN A 120 -7.67 13.69 9.03
CA ASN A 120 -8.58 14.79 8.74
C ASN A 120 -7.79 15.96 8.20
N GLU A 121 -7.87 16.17 6.91
CA GLU A 121 -7.11 17.18 6.16
C GLU A 121 -7.53 18.62 6.54
N SER A 122 -8.72 18.79 7.14
CA SER A 122 -9.25 20.12 7.50
C SER A 122 -8.61 20.68 8.78
N ASN A 123 -8.19 19.82 9.70
CA ASN A 123 -7.59 20.21 10.98
C ASN A 123 -6.18 19.64 11.20
N ASP A 124 -5.64 18.91 10.21
CA ASP A 124 -4.31 18.29 10.24
C ASP A 124 -4.11 17.29 11.40
N LEU A 125 -5.15 16.54 11.72
CA LEU A 125 -5.14 15.58 12.81
C LEU A 125 -5.52 14.18 12.38
N PHE A 126 -4.95 13.19 13.05
CA PHE A 126 -5.43 11.82 12.99
C PHE A 126 -6.60 11.63 13.96
N GLU A 127 -7.72 11.18 13.43
CA GLU A 127 -8.94 10.94 14.17
C GLU A 127 -9.26 9.44 14.17
N SER A 128 -9.66 8.91 15.35
CA SER A 128 -10.20 7.56 15.39
C SER A 128 -11.47 7.49 14.52
N ILE A 129 -11.55 6.49 13.67
CA ILE A 129 -12.77 6.26 12.88
C ILE A 129 -13.88 5.63 13.70
N GLN A 130 -13.60 5.13 14.89
CA GLN A 130 -14.61 4.75 15.88
C GLN A 130 -14.95 5.93 16.80
N ASN A 131 -16.24 6.22 16.95
CA ASN A 131 -16.69 7.15 17.97
C ASN A 131 -16.66 6.46 19.35
N PRO A 132 -15.84 6.93 20.30
CA PRO A 132 -15.71 6.29 21.62
C PRO A 132 -17.00 6.41 22.46
N SER A 133 -17.86 7.39 22.21
CA SER A 133 -19.12 7.59 22.95
C SER A 133 -20.24 6.67 22.50
N THR A 134 -20.24 6.25 21.23
CA THR A 134 -21.31 5.42 20.65
C THR A 134 -20.83 4.01 20.33
N ASN A 135 -19.56 3.73 20.50
CA ASN A 135 -18.90 2.47 20.12
C ASN A 135 -19.16 2.05 18.65
N VAL A 136 -19.37 3.03 17.78
CA VAL A 136 -19.62 2.85 16.34
C VAL A 136 -18.51 3.53 15.55
N PHE A 137 -18.12 2.94 14.44
CA PHE A 137 -17.20 3.59 13.50
C PHE A 137 -17.83 4.91 13.01
N GLY A 138 -17.15 6.03 13.27
CA GLY A 138 -17.67 7.39 13.08
C GLY A 138 -18.25 7.66 11.69
N ASN A 139 -17.56 8.44 10.84
CA ASN A 139 -18.00 8.70 9.47
C ASN A 139 -17.96 7.46 8.56
N ASN A 140 -17.17 6.46 8.92
CA ASN A 140 -17.11 5.14 8.27
C ASN A 140 -18.00 4.13 9.04
N LYS A 141 -19.30 4.27 8.91
CA LYS A 141 -20.29 3.45 9.64
C LYS A 141 -20.21 1.95 9.33
N SER A 142 -19.66 1.58 8.19
CA SER A 142 -19.51 0.18 7.78
C SER A 142 -18.25 -0.48 8.34
N GLY A 143 -17.31 0.29 8.88
CA GLY A 143 -16.02 -0.23 9.31
C GLY A 143 -15.15 -0.76 8.16
N THR A 144 -15.36 -0.26 6.95
CA THR A 144 -14.63 -0.66 5.74
C THR A 144 -13.62 0.38 5.30
N PHE A 145 -12.69 -0.03 4.45
CA PHE A 145 -11.88 0.88 3.64
C PHE A 145 -12.80 1.51 2.59
N GLU A 146 -13.34 2.69 2.88
CA GLU A 146 -14.43 3.30 2.09
C GLU A 146 -14.04 3.70 0.67
N SER A 147 -12.84 4.25 0.52
CA SER A 147 -12.33 4.70 -0.76
C SER A 147 -11.08 3.90 -1.12
N ALA A 148 -11.00 3.44 -2.34
CA ALA A 148 -9.88 2.64 -2.80
C ALA A 148 -8.52 3.36 -2.65
N ALA A 149 -8.49 4.68 -2.83
CA ALA A 149 -7.26 5.48 -2.75
C ALA A 149 -7.07 6.20 -1.40
N LYS A 150 -7.95 5.99 -0.40
CA LYS A 150 -7.80 6.60 0.92
C LYS A 150 -6.84 5.79 1.79
N GLY A 151 -5.89 6.47 2.41
CA GLY A 151 -5.00 5.90 3.40
C GLY A 151 -5.60 5.92 4.80
N TYR A 152 -5.21 4.92 5.62
CA TYR A 152 -5.60 4.79 7.03
C TYR A 152 -4.42 4.40 7.87
N ALA A 153 -4.28 4.98 9.07
CA ALA A 153 -3.29 4.56 10.04
C ALA A 153 -3.90 3.48 10.95
N ILE A 154 -3.28 2.32 10.97
CA ILE A 154 -3.75 1.16 11.75
C ILE A 154 -2.68 0.78 12.76
N ARG A 155 -3.07 0.67 14.03
CA ARG A 155 -2.17 0.30 15.11
C ARG A 155 -2.05 -1.21 15.22
N TYR A 156 -0.81 -1.71 15.26
CA TYR A 156 -0.55 -3.14 15.38
C TYR A 156 -0.67 -3.63 16.83
N TYR A 157 -1.43 -4.71 17.03
CA TYR A 157 -1.65 -5.36 18.33
C TYR A 157 -1.28 -6.84 18.33
N GLY A 158 -0.46 -7.26 17.38
CA GLY A 158 0.04 -8.64 17.34
C GLY A 158 1.31 -8.81 18.17
N THR A 159 1.65 -10.06 18.42
CA THR A 159 2.86 -10.49 19.16
C THR A 159 4.01 -10.86 18.25
N SER A 160 3.76 -11.07 16.96
CA SER A 160 4.77 -11.34 15.95
C SER A 160 5.45 -10.05 15.50
N ASN A 161 6.73 -10.10 15.16
CA ASN A 161 7.42 -8.98 14.52
C ASN A 161 7.05 -8.82 13.03
N LEU A 162 6.24 -9.70 12.49
CA LEU A 162 5.75 -9.67 11.12
C LEU A 162 4.23 -9.54 11.12
N PHE A 163 3.72 -8.53 10.42
CA PHE A 163 2.31 -8.41 10.12
C PHE A 163 2.11 -8.56 8.61
N THR A 164 1.35 -9.58 8.22
CA THR A 164 0.90 -9.74 6.84
C THR A 164 -0.50 -9.20 6.70
N GLY A 165 -0.62 -8.02 6.10
CA GLY A 165 -1.91 -7.46 5.69
C GLY A 165 -2.56 -8.39 4.67
N THR A 166 -3.74 -8.90 4.98
CA THR A 166 -4.49 -9.80 4.11
C THR A 166 -5.80 -9.15 3.73
N PHE A 167 -5.90 -8.72 2.49
CA PHE A 167 -7.08 -8.10 1.92
C PHE A 167 -7.90 -9.14 1.16
N LYS A 168 -9.22 -9.12 1.36
CA LYS A 168 -10.16 -10.01 0.67
C LYS A 168 -11.32 -9.22 0.09
N GLY A 169 -11.49 -9.26 -1.22
CA GLY A 169 -12.53 -8.53 -1.93
C GLY A 169 -12.32 -8.56 -3.44
N VAL A 170 -13.16 -7.84 -4.16
CA VAL A 170 -12.99 -7.71 -5.61
C VAL A 170 -11.80 -6.80 -5.91
N PRO A 171 -10.83 -7.23 -6.74
CA PRO A 171 -9.64 -6.42 -7.01
C PRO A 171 -10.02 -5.12 -7.71
N ASN A 172 -9.50 -4.01 -7.20
CA ASN A 172 -9.71 -2.71 -7.79
C ASN A 172 -9.03 -2.61 -9.16
N ASN A 173 -9.73 -2.02 -10.12
CA ASN A 173 -9.25 -1.77 -11.47
C ASN A 173 -9.92 -0.54 -12.05
N GLY A 174 -9.38 -0.02 -13.15
CA GLY A 174 -9.82 1.22 -13.77
C GLY A 174 -9.20 2.45 -13.15
N ASP A 175 -9.49 3.61 -13.71
CA ASP A 175 -9.06 4.89 -13.15
C ASP A 175 -9.81 5.16 -11.85
N ILE A 176 -9.05 5.59 -10.84
CA ILE A 176 -9.57 5.85 -9.49
C ILE A 176 -9.22 7.28 -9.13
N THR A 177 -10.17 7.99 -8.54
CA THR A 177 -10.00 9.37 -8.09
C THR A 177 -10.05 9.48 -6.58
N PHE A 178 -9.32 10.46 -6.04
CA PHE A 178 -9.35 10.83 -4.63
C PHE A 178 -9.53 12.35 -4.50
N PRO A 179 -10.58 12.84 -3.83
CA PRO A 179 -10.82 14.28 -3.66
C PRO A 179 -9.81 14.88 -2.67
N LEU A 180 -8.85 15.65 -3.20
CA LEU A 180 -7.88 16.37 -2.38
C LEU A 180 -8.54 17.50 -1.61
N LYS A 181 -8.21 17.62 -0.34
CA LYS A 181 -8.53 18.78 0.49
C LYS A 181 -7.37 19.77 0.45
N PHE A 182 -7.72 21.03 0.24
CA PHE A 182 -6.78 22.14 0.23
C PHE A 182 -7.47 23.39 0.75
N LYS A 183 -6.83 24.09 1.67
CA LYS A 183 -7.31 25.36 2.19
C LYS A 183 -6.38 26.48 1.70
N SER A 184 -6.86 27.34 0.82
CA SER A 184 -6.16 28.50 0.33
C SER A 184 -5.91 29.53 1.44
N GLY A 185 -4.74 30.19 1.42
CA GLY A 185 -4.41 31.30 2.33
C GLY A 185 -3.98 30.88 3.73
N ALA A 186 -3.82 29.60 4.01
CA ALA A 186 -3.28 29.16 5.28
C ALA A 186 -1.75 29.32 5.27
N THR A 187 -1.25 30.24 6.08
CA THR A 187 0.18 30.35 6.41
C THR A 187 0.43 29.50 7.65
N GLY A 188 1.13 28.40 7.49
CA GLY A 188 1.45 27.53 8.62
C GLY A 188 1.75 26.11 8.18
N GLN A 189 2.26 25.31 9.10
CA GLN A 189 2.42 23.89 8.90
C GLN A 189 1.06 23.22 9.04
N GLY A 190 0.76 22.20 8.21
CA GLY A 190 -0.41 21.37 8.39
C GLY A 190 -1.48 21.44 7.31
N TYR A 191 -1.48 22.44 6.46
CA TYR A 191 -2.54 22.57 5.46
C TYR A 191 -2.16 21.99 4.11
N GLY A 192 -3.10 21.24 3.51
CA GLY A 192 -2.94 20.60 2.19
C GLY A 192 -2.30 19.21 2.23
N TYR A 193 -1.99 18.65 3.40
CA TYR A 193 -1.60 17.26 3.50
C TYR A 193 -2.83 16.36 3.34
N ASN A 194 -2.68 15.31 2.54
CA ASN A 194 -3.74 14.34 2.28
C ASN A 194 -3.17 12.93 2.41
N MET A 195 -3.85 12.09 3.18
CA MET A 195 -3.44 10.70 3.35
C MET A 195 -4.12 9.83 2.31
N VAL A 196 -3.33 9.41 1.36
CA VAL A 196 -3.75 8.56 0.25
C VAL A 196 -3.04 7.20 0.30
N GLY A 197 -3.33 6.31 -0.62
CA GLY A 197 -2.61 5.07 -0.73
C GLY A 197 -2.79 4.37 -2.06
N ASN A 198 -1.98 3.35 -2.28
CA ASN A 198 -2.03 2.58 -3.51
C ASN A 198 -3.34 1.77 -3.59
N PRO A 199 -4.22 2.08 -4.54
CA PRO A 199 -5.52 1.44 -4.65
C PRO A 199 -5.50 0.11 -5.39
N TYR A 200 -4.37 -0.31 -5.97
CA TYR A 200 -4.29 -1.44 -6.88
C TYR A 200 -3.59 -2.66 -6.28
N PRO A 201 -3.91 -3.88 -6.74
CA PRO A 201 -3.19 -5.10 -6.39
C PRO A 201 -1.87 -5.26 -7.18
N SER A 202 -1.23 -4.14 -7.49
CA SER A 202 0.10 -4.01 -8.09
C SER A 202 0.81 -2.82 -7.47
N ASN A 203 2.12 -2.75 -7.58
CA ASN A 203 2.85 -1.53 -7.25
C ASN A 203 2.44 -0.38 -8.19
N ILE A 204 2.68 0.85 -7.76
CA ILE A 204 2.51 2.06 -8.58
C ILE A 204 3.79 2.90 -8.58
N ASP A 205 3.97 3.68 -9.64
CA ASP A 205 5.07 4.62 -9.79
C ASP A 205 4.61 6.04 -9.38
N PHE A 206 5.20 6.57 -8.31
CA PHE A 206 4.86 7.89 -7.78
C PHE A 206 5.20 9.02 -8.76
N TYR A 207 6.29 8.91 -9.53
CA TYR A 207 6.63 9.97 -10.46
C TYR A 207 5.61 10.05 -11.60
N LYS A 208 5.06 8.92 -12.03
CA LYS A 208 3.94 8.90 -12.99
C LYS A 208 2.65 9.42 -12.37
N LEU A 209 2.36 9.06 -11.11
CA LEU A 209 1.23 9.64 -10.38
C LEU A 209 1.36 11.17 -10.29
N HIS A 210 2.54 11.67 -9.91
CA HIS A 210 2.78 13.11 -9.88
C HIS A 210 2.66 13.75 -11.26
N ALA A 211 3.24 13.13 -12.30
CA ALA A 211 3.18 13.68 -13.66
C ALA A 211 1.73 13.89 -14.16
N ALA A 212 0.85 12.90 -13.88
CA ALA A 212 -0.57 12.99 -14.19
C ALA A 212 -1.33 14.05 -13.36
N ASN A 213 -0.75 14.51 -12.24
CA ASN A 213 -1.39 15.39 -11.25
C ASN A 213 -0.51 16.59 -10.87
N SER A 214 0.38 17.03 -11.75
CA SER A 214 1.43 18.00 -11.42
C SER A 214 0.90 19.38 -11.01
N THR A 215 -0.32 19.72 -11.42
CA THR A 215 -1.01 20.96 -11.01
C THR A 215 -1.69 20.83 -9.64
N LEU A 216 -1.96 19.62 -9.18
CA LEU A 216 -2.72 19.33 -7.97
C LEU A 216 -1.85 19.01 -6.76
N ILE A 217 -0.71 18.33 -6.94
CA ILE A 217 0.18 17.91 -5.84
C ILE A 217 1.63 18.33 -6.09
N TYR A 218 2.38 18.46 -4.99
CA TYR A 218 3.84 18.59 -5.06
C TYR A 218 4.49 17.25 -5.43
N ASN A 219 5.66 17.28 -6.07
CA ASN A 219 6.45 16.09 -6.34
C ASN A 219 7.14 15.57 -5.07
N THR A 220 6.33 15.28 -4.06
CA THR A 220 6.81 14.82 -2.75
C THR A 220 5.80 13.87 -2.15
N ALA A 221 6.28 12.70 -1.71
CA ALA A 221 5.52 11.72 -0.95
C ALA A 221 6.20 11.50 0.42
N TYR A 222 5.38 11.39 1.46
CA TYR A 222 5.84 11.15 2.83
C TYR A 222 5.37 9.78 3.28
N PHE A 223 6.32 8.97 3.76
CA PHE A 223 6.08 7.60 4.19
C PHE A 223 6.35 7.47 5.67
N TRP A 224 5.36 6.99 6.41
CA TRP A 224 5.53 6.73 7.83
C TRP A 224 6.52 5.59 8.07
N THR A 225 7.45 5.82 8.99
CA THR A 225 8.38 4.81 9.49
C THR A 225 8.29 4.74 11.01
N ASN A 226 8.39 3.52 11.56
CA ASN A 226 8.47 3.37 13.00
C ASN A 226 9.93 3.46 13.42
N ILE A 227 10.37 4.65 13.81
CA ILE A 227 11.74 4.89 14.25
C ILE A 227 11.71 5.06 15.77
N ASN A 228 11.60 3.98 16.50
CA ASN A 228 11.78 4.04 17.94
C ASN A 228 12.85 3.04 18.39
N PRO A 229 14.05 3.51 18.77
CA PRO A 229 15.15 2.64 19.12
C PRO A 229 14.93 1.88 20.44
N ASN A 230 14.11 2.39 21.34
CA ASN A 230 14.08 1.95 22.73
C ASN A 230 12.80 1.16 23.10
N GLY A 231 11.99 0.73 22.12
CA GLY A 231 10.76 0.01 22.44
C GLY A 231 9.70 0.80 23.20
N ALA A 232 9.91 2.12 23.37
CA ALA A 232 8.94 2.99 24.00
C ALA A 232 7.71 3.09 23.09
N MET A 233 6.55 2.89 23.68
CA MET A 233 5.27 2.93 22.97
C MET A 233 5.10 4.29 22.29
N GLN A 234 4.74 4.28 21.01
CA GLN A 234 4.24 5.50 20.36
C GLN A 234 2.95 5.93 21.06
N GLY A 235 2.95 7.13 21.55
CA GLY A 235 1.77 7.77 22.12
C GLY A 235 1.90 8.00 23.60
N SER A 236 2.07 9.19 23.96
CA SER A 236 1.93 10.00 25.15
C SER A 236 3.20 10.46 25.85
N ASN A 237 4.33 9.79 25.74
CA ASN A 237 5.53 10.29 26.40
C ASN A 237 6.77 10.00 25.55
N TYR A 238 7.04 10.85 24.54
CA TYR A 238 8.41 11.03 24.11
C TYR A 238 9.16 11.72 25.28
N PRO A 239 10.13 11.06 25.93
CA PRO A 239 10.96 11.76 26.89
C PRO A 239 11.66 12.90 26.15
N ASN A 240 11.50 14.12 26.64
CA ASN A 240 12.17 15.33 26.20
C ASN A 240 11.61 16.10 25.00
N GLY A 241 10.35 15.94 24.60
CA GLY A 241 9.74 16.86 23.62
C GLY A 241 10.40 16.90 22.24
N ALA A 242 11.28 15.96 21.92
CA ALA A 242 11.92 15.90 20.63
C ALA A 242 10.89 15.45 19.57
N LEU A 243 10.59 16.33 18.64
CA LEU A 243 9.87 16.00 17.42
C LEU A 243 10.73 15.02 16.62
N ILE A 244 10.49 13.74 16.81
CA ILE A 244 11.14 12.71 16.00
C ILE A 244 10.46 12.72 14.63
N ASN A 245 11.21 13.06 13.58
CA ASN A 245 10.73 12.97 12.22
C ASN A 245 10.65 11.50 11.81
N ASN A 246 9.47 10.93 11.95
CA ASN A 246 9.18 9.54 11.57
C ASN A 246 8.82 9.38 10.09
N TYR A 247 8.96 10.41 9.28
CA TYR A 247 8.66 10.33 7.86
C TYR A 247 9.93 10.20 7.03
N ALA A 248 9.96 9.18 6.19
CA ALA A 248 10.86 9.13 5.06
C ALA A 248 10.21 9.89 3.90
N VAL A 249 11.01 10.58 3.11
CA VAL A 249 10.53 11.49 2.07
C VAL A 249 11.07 11.07 0.71
N LEU A 250 10.19 10.97 -0.26
CA LEU A 250 10.54 10.87 -1.68
C LEU A 250 10.20 12.20 -2.35
N ASN A 251 11.12 12.73 -3.13
CA ASN A 251 10.87 13.92 -3.96
C ASN A 251 11.46 13.76 -5.36
N GLY A 252 11.38 14.79 -6.18
CA GLY A 252 11.87 14.75 -7.57
C GLY A 252 13.39 14.52 -7.73
N THR A 253 14.16 14.62 -6.65
CA THR A 253 15.62 14.38 -6.65
C THR A 253 16.00 13.03 -6.03
N GLY A 254 15.04 12.32 -5.44
CA GLY A 254 15.24 11.00 -4.83
C GLY A 254 14.64 10.86 -3.46
N GLY A 255 14.91 9.74 -2.83
CA GLY A 255 14.44 9.41 -1.49
C GLY A 255 15.42 9.83 -0.39
N VAL A 256 14.88 10.25 0.75
CA VAL A 256 15.61 10.49 1.99
C VAL A 256 14.95 9.67 3.08
N GLY A 257 15.73 8.85 3.77
CA GLY A 257 15.25 8.10 4.93
C GLY A 257 14.91 9.04 6.08
N ALA A 258 14.09 8.57 7.01
CA ALA A 258 13.82 9.34 8.22
C ALA A 258 15.08 9.48 9.08
N THR A 259 15.27 10.65 9.68
CA THR A 259 16.55 11.13 10.22
C THR A 259 16.98 10.56 11.58
N SER A 260 16.28 9.59 12.15
CA SER A 260 16.72 9.04 13.44
C SER A 260 17.76 7.94 13.24
N SER A 261 18.92 8.13 13.89
CA SER A 261 20.10 7.26 13.81
C SER A 261 19.94 5.87 14.46
N SER A 262 18.79 5.54 14.98
CA SER A 262 18.58 4.35 15.80
C SER A 262 17.37 3.51 15.36
N ALA A 263 16.97 3.63 14.11
CA ALA A 263 15.90 2.80 13.55
C ALA A 263 16.28 1.31 13.61
N VAL A 264 15.48 0.51 14.28
CA VAL A 264 15.65 -0.96 14.35
C VAL A 264 15.56 -1.59 12.97
N ASN A 265 14.93 -0.91 12.04
CA ASN A 265 14.80 -1.31 10.65
C ASN A 265 15.74 -0.55 9.69
N GLY A 266 16.71 0.21 10.23
CA GLY A 266 17.52 1.12 9.46
C GLY A 266 16.70 2.27 8.87
N SER A 267 17.34 3.35 8.48
CA SER A 267 16.70 4.38 7.67
C SER A 267 16.50 3.86 6.26
N GLN A 268 15.37 3.21 6.01
CA GLN A 268 15.06 2.79 4.65
C GLN A 268 14.75 4.02 3.80
N THR A 269 15.47 4.15 2.71
CA THR A 269 15.25 5.22 1.74
C THR A 269 14.13 4.80 0.78
N PRO A 270 13.04 5.57 0.69
CA PRO A 270 11.98 5.27 -0.25
C PRO A 270 12.46 5.50 -1.69
N ASN A 271 11.92 4.74 -2.62
CA ASN A 271 12.02 5.01 -4.05
C ASN A 271 10.63 5.29 -4.63
N GLN A 272 10.55 5.51 -5.94
CA GLN A 272 9.29 5.85 -6.61
C GLN A 272 8.23 4.75 -6.61
N PHE A 273 8.59 3.49 -6.28
CA PHE A 273 7.65 2.38 -6.36
C PHE A 273 6.91 2.16 -5.03
N ILE A 274 5.67 2.64 -4.99
CA ILE A 274 4.78 2.47 -3.84
C ILE A 274 4.17 1.07 -3.91
N LYS A 275 4.33 0.34 -2.84
CA LYS A 275 3.95 -1.07 -2.75
C LYS A 275 2.43 -1.26 -2.63
N VAL A 276 1.97 -2.47 -2.97
CA VAL A 276 0.58 -2.89 -2.78
C VAL A 276 0.13 -2.61 -1.35
N GLY A 277 -1.04 -2.00 -1.19
CA GLY A 277 -1.63 -1.73 0.12
C GLY A 277 -0.94 -0.65 0.94
N GLN A 278 0.10 0.03 0.44
CA GLN A 278 0.84 1.05 1.16
C GLN A 278 0.10 2.39 1.14
N GLY A 279 -0.19 2.94 2.34
CA GLY A 279 -0.62 4.32 2.53
C GLY A 279 0.57 5.29 2.59
N PHE A 280 0.36 6.52 2.15
CA PHE A 280 1.35 7.59 2.16
C PHE A 280 0.67 8.96 2.17
N ILE A 281 1.44 10.01 2.44
CA ILE A 281 0.90 11.37 2.45
C ILE A 281 1.45 12.15 1.25
N VAL A 282 0.57 12.91 0.59
CA VAL A 282 0.92 13.89 -0.43
C VAL A 282 0.53 15.28 0.04
N LYS A 283 1.20 16.32 -0.46
CA LYS A 283 0.82 17.71 -0.22
C LYS A 283 0.15 18.28 -1.46
N ALA A 284 -1.08 18.76 -1.29
CA ALA A 284 -1.84 19.41 -2.35
C ALA A 284 -1.35 20.83 -2.60
N LYS A 285 -1.44 21.26 -3.85
CA LYS A 285 -1.29 22.66 -4.32
C LYS A 285 -2.64 23.35 -4.48
N ALA A 286 -3.67 22.54 -4.76
CA ALA A 286 -5.05 22.98 -4.96
C ALA A 286 -6.01 21.86 -4.56
N ALA A 287 -7.28 22.20 -4.31
CA ALA A 287 -8.35 21.23 -4.27
C ALA A 287 -8.61 20.67 -5.68
N GLY A 288 -9.01 19.42 -5.76
CA GLY A 288 -9.31 18.72 -7.01
C GLY A 288 -9.26 17.22 -6.84
N ASP A 289 -9.51 16.49 -7.88
CA ASP A 289 -9.52 15.03 -7.88
C ASP A 289 -8.17 14.48 -8.31
N LEU A 290 -7.40 13.94 -7.37
CA LEU A 290 -6.16 13.22 -7.64
C LEU A 290 -6.47 11.96 -8.45
N GLN A 291 -5.87 11.84 -9.64
CA GLN A 291 -6.11 10.76 -10.58
C GLN A 291 -5.08 9.64 -10.39
N PHE A 292 -5.54 8.45 -10.03
CA PHE A 292 -4.78 7.21 -10.14
C PHE A 292 -5.15 6.56 -11.48
N THR A 293 -4.32 6.80 -12.50
CA THR A 293 -4.57 6.28 -13.85
C THR A 293 -4.23 4.80 -13.94
N ASN A 294 -5.18 4.00 -14.44
CA ASN A 294 -4.95 2.59 -14.67
C ASN A 294 -3.89 2.35 -15.77
N GLY A 295 -3.51 1.10 -15.98
CA GLY A 295 -2.58 0.70 -17.05
C GLY A 295 -1.25 0.17 -16.52
N ASP A 296 -0.48 -0.44 -17.41
CA ASP A 296 0.69 -1.28 -17.13
C ASP A 296 2.03 -0.50 -17.03
N GLY A 297 1.96 0.78 -16.77
CA GLY A 297 3.13 1.65 -16.70
C GLY A 297 3.59 2.24 -18.04
N THR A 298 3.06 1.79 -19.17
CA THR A 298 3.23 2.48 -20.46
C THR A 298 2.25 3.64 -20.55
N ASN A 299 0.98 3.38 -20.22
CA ASN A 299 -0.13 4.33 -20.31
C ASN A 299 -0.74 4.70 -18.95
N GLY A 300 -0.21 4.16 -17.84
CA GLY A 300 -0.71 4.37 -16.49
C GLY A 300 0.38 4.30 -15.45
N ILE A 301 -0.04 4.29 -14.17
CA ILE A 301 0.88 4.37 -13.03
C ILE A 301 1.27 3.00 -12.45
N ARG A 302 0.58 1.91 -12.86
CA ARG A 302 0.80 0.57 -12.30
C ARG A 302 2.09 -0.02 -12.83
N THR A 303 2.80 -0.78 -11.99
CA THR A 303 4.07 -1.40 -12.36
C THR A 303 4.28 -2.72 -11.63
N SER A 304 5.03 -3.62 -12.25
CA SER A 304 5.53 -4.84 -11.61
C SER A 304 6.91 -4.65 -10.97
N ASN A 305 7.45 -3.45 -10.99
CA ASN A 305 8.76 -3.18 -10.43
C ASN A 305 8.74 -3.33 -8.90
N ASN A 306 9.49 -4.29 -8.39
CA ASN A 306 9.65 -4.59 -6.97
C ASN A 306 10.93 -4.03 -6.36
N SER A 307 11.69 -3.22 -7.10
CA SER A 307 12.88 -2.58 -6.54
C SER A 307 12.52 -1.67 -5.36
N GLY A 308 13.45 -1.56 -4.43
CA GLY A 308 13.23 -0.81 -3.18
C GLY A 308 12.66 -1.68 -2.06
N HIS A 309 13.08 -1.33 -0.83
CA HIS A 309 12.80 -2.13 0.36
C HIS A 309 11.84 -1.42 1.32
N PHE A 310 11.40 -0.20 0.97
CA PHE A 310 10.47 0.53 1.81
C PHE A 310 9.13 -0.22 1.88
N PHE A 311 8.61 -0.41 3.07
CA PHE A 311 7.42 -1.24 3.31
C PHE A 311 7.61 -2.72 2.93
N ASN A 312 8.84 -3.23 3.03
CA ASN A 312 9.17 -4.63 2.78
C ASN A 312 9.94 -5.22 3.98
N ASN A 313 9.52 -6.42 4.42
CA ASN A 313 10.15 -7.09 5.55
C ASN A 313 11.30 -8.03 5.16
N ARG A 314 11.56 -8.22 3.88
CA ARG A 314 12.67 -9.07 3.48
C ARG A 314 13.97 -8.38 3.84
N GLY A 315 14.59 -8.86 4.94
CA GLY A 315 16.00 -8.59 5.17
C GLY A 315 16.74 -8.95 3.89
N THR A 316 17.40 -7.99 3.28
CA THR A 316 18.38 -8.28 2.25
C THR A 316 19.45 -9.13 2.92
N THR A 317 19.54 -10.41 2.57
CA THR A 317 20.81 -11.08 2.59
C THR A 317 21.64 -10.33 1.56
N VAL A 318 22.39 -9.33 2.04
CA VAL A 318 23.44 -8.73 1.22
C VAL A 318 24.50 -9.80 1.12
N ASP A 319 24.61 -10.43 -0.03
CA ASP A 319 25.76 -11.26 -0.34
C ASP A 319 27.00 -10.36 -0.26
N ARG A 320 27.66 -10.40 0.87
CA ARG A 320 28.92 -9.68 1.07
C ARG A 320 30.02 -10.61 0.62
N PHE A 321 30.75 -10.24 -0.44
CA PHE A 321 32.02 -10.84 -0.73
C PHE A 321 33.12 -9.88 -0.24
N TRP A 322 34.15 -10.45 0.37
CA TRP A 322 35.31 -9.70 0.83
C TRP A 322 36.44 -9.96 -0.19
N LEU A 323 36.97 -8.92 -0.79
CA LEU A 323 38.18 -8.99 -1.57
C LEU A 323 39.37 -8.72 -0.63
N GLU A 324 40.15 -9.74 -0.34
CA GLU A 324 41.41 -9.56 0.38
C GLU A 324 42.54 -9.40 -0.64
N LEU A 325 43.15 -8.23 -0.73
CA LEU A 325 44.37 -8.03 -1.48
C LEU A 325 45.54 -8.47 -0.60
N LYS A 326 46.17 -9.60 -0.96
CA LYS A 326 47.49 -9.97 -0.39
C LYS A 326 48.58 -9.35 -1.25
N THR A 327 49.36 -8.48 -0.66
CA THR A 327 50.63 -8.04 -1.26
C THR A 327 51.64 -9.20 -1.22
N PRO A 328 52.46 -9.41 -2.26
CA PRO A 328 53.42 -10.49 -2.31
C PRO A 328 54.51 -10.35 -1.24
#